data_f1083534114ed76c5a12c3e356f51b39
#
_entry.id   f1083534114ed76c5a12c3e356f51b39
#
_cell.length_a   1.000
_cell.length_b   1.000
_cell.length_c   1.000
_cell.angle_alpha   90.00
_cell.angle_beta   90.00
_cell.angle_gamma   90.00
#
_symmetry.space_group_name_H-M   'P 1'
#
loop_
_entity.id
_entity.type
_entity.pdbx_description
1 polymer ?
#
loop_
_entity_poly.entity_id
_entity_poly.type
_entity_poly.pdbx_seq_one_letter_code
_entity_poly.pdbx_strand_id
1 'polypeptide(L)'
;KQHSSHLSFTFPENQLLHSTWLEAIRNEGFQLGLLELYAIDSVTLKQFESNIQVDIEPVTSFNMEDYLSVYNEFSKPYGEAFVKESEERTREAILNQIDDVTRIVAYYLHKPVGILDVIVTDETVEIDGFGVLEDYRHKGIGTTMQSYVGHLAGSRPVILVADGDDTAKDMYIK
;
A
#
# COMPACT_ATOMS: atom_id res chain seq x y z
N LYS A 1 18.40 -14.35 15.80
CA LYS A 1 17.72 -14.99 14.66
C LYS A 1 16.30 -14.47 14.63
N GLN A 2 15.98 -13.61 13.69
CA GLN A 2 14.60 -13.26 13.37
C GLN A 2 13.95 -14.51 12.80
N HIS A 3 12.91 -15.01 13.47
CA HIS A 3 12.05 -16.05 12.94
C HIS A 3 10.91 -15.35 12.18
N SER A 4 11.01 -15.28 10.86
CA SER A 4 9.87 -14.90 10.04
C SER A 4 8.86 -16.06 10.03
N SER A 5 7.60 -15.76 10.34
CA SER A 5 6.51 -16.73 10.23
C SER A 5 5.94 -16.81 8.80
N HIS A 6 6.40 -15.94 7.91
CA HIS A 6 5.98 -15.87 6.52
C HIS A 6 7.20 -15.71 5.61
N LEU A 7 7.21 -16.49 4.52
CA LEU A 7 8.25 -16.44 3.49
C LEU A 7 7.55 -16.44 2.13
N SER A 8 7.90 -15.49 1.28
CA SER A 8 7.41 -15.41 -0.09
C SER A 8 8.56 -15.31 -1.09
N PHE A 9 8.34 -15.83 -2.29
CA PHE A 9 9.25 -15.72 -3.42
C PHE A 9 8.49 -15.13 -4.59
N THR A 10 9.04 -14.08 -5.20
CA THR A 10 8.48 -13.47 -6.42
C THR A 10 9.37 -13.79 -7.61
N PHE A 11 8.75 -14.20 -8.71
CA PHE A 11 9.43 -14.54 -9.96
C PHE A 11 8.82 -13.75 -11.10
N PRO A 12 9.65 -13.26 -12.04
CA PRO A 12 9.15 -12.64 -13.26
C PRO A 12 8.30 -13.60 -14.09
N GLU A 13 7.22 -13.11 -14.70
CA GLU A 13 6.28 -13.91 -15.50
C GLU A 13 6.96 -14.66 -16.65
N ASN A 14 8.03 -14.09 -17.23
CA ASN A 14 8.77 -14.68 -18.34
C ASN A 14 9.81 -15.73 -17.91
N GLN A 15 9.97 -15.98 -16.60
CA GLN A 15 10.83 -17.04 -16.07
C GLN A 15 9.99 -18.28 -15.73
N LEU A 16 9.95 -19.22 -16.66
CA LEU A 16 9.35 -20.52 -16.40
C LEU A 16 10.18 -21.29 -15.36
N LEU A 17 9.62 -21.46 -14.18
CA LEU A 17 10.21 -22.28 -13.14
C LEU A 17 10.14 -23.75 -13.56
N HIS A 18 11.21 -24.51 -13.29
CA HIS A 18 11.23 -25.92 -13.59
C HIS A 18 10.18 -26.65 -12.74
N SER A 19 9.41 -27.59 -13.35
CA SER A 19 8.30 -28.27 -12.70
C SER A 19 8.69 -28.99 -11.40
N THR A 20 9.89 -29.59 -11.37
CA THR A 20 10.40 -30.26 -10.16
C THR A 20 10.63 -29.28 -9.00
N TRP A 21 10.99 -28.03 -9.29
CA TRP A 21 11.19 -27.00 -8.29
C TRP A 21 9.83 -26.50 -7.74
N LEU A 22 8.85 -26.31 -8.62
CA LEU A 22 7.48 -25.96 -8.22
C LEU A 22 6.84 -27.05 -7.36
N GLU A 23 7.05 -28.33 -7.71
CA GLU A 23 6.57 -29.46 -6.91
C GLU A 23 7.23 -29.48 -5.52
N ALA A 24 8.56 -29.26 -5.44
CA ALA A 24 9.28 -29.22 -4.18
C ALA A 24 8.74 -28.10 -3.26
N ILE A 25 8.55 -26.89 -3.79
CA ILE A 25 8.01 -25.77 -3.03
C ILE A 25 6.57 -26.04 -2.56
N ARG A 26 5.71 -26.59 -3.41
CA ARG A 26 4.34 -26.99 -3.01
C ARG A 26 4.33 -28.04 -1.90
N ASN A 27 5.26 -28.99 -1.96
CA ASN A 27 5.38 -30.01 -0.91
C ASN A 27 5.82 -29.42 0.44
N GLU A 28 6.51 -28.27 0.44
CA GLU A 28 6.84 -27.51 1.65
C GLU A 28 5.66 -26.60 2.12
N GLY A 29 4.49 -26.68 1.48
CA GLY A 29 3.29 -25.97 1.88
C GLY A 29 3.11 -24.58 1.29
N PHE A 30 3.96 -24.17 0.33
CA PHE A 30 3.80 -22.89 -0.34
C PHE A 30 2.62 -22.92 -1.31
N GLN A 31 1.91 -21.79 -1.37
CA GLN A 31 0.86 -21.56 -2.36
C GLN A 31 1.40 -20.67 -3.48
N LEU A 32 0.96 -20.93 -4.70
CA LEU A 32 1.29 -20.09 -5.86
C LEU A 32 0.18 -19.05 -6.00
N GLY A 33 0.56 -17.79 -5.95
CA GLY A 33 -0.30 -16.63 -6.24
C GLY A 33 0.18 -15.88 -7.49
N LEU A 34 -0.63 -14.99 -8.00
CA LEU A 34 -0.31 -14.09 -9.09
C LEU A 34 -0.26 -12.65 -8.55
N LEU A 35 0.86 -11.96 -8.79
CA LEU A 35 0.94 -10.52 -8.59
C LEU A 35 0.72 -9.83 -9.94
N GLU A 36 -0.25 -8.93 -9.98
CA GLU A 36 -0.57 -8.13 -11.16
C GLU A 36 0.03 -6.74 -10.99
N LEU A 37 0.81 -6.31 -11.98
CA LEU A 37 1.41 -4.98 -12.03
C LEU A 37 0.55 -4.08 -12.91
N TYR A 38 0.04 -3.02 -12.32
CA TYR A 38 -0.73 -1.99 -13.02
C TYR A 38 0.09 -0.72 -13.16
N ALA A 39 -0.01 -0.09 -14.32
CA ALA A 39 0.58 1.23 -14.56
C ALA A 39 -0.51 2.18 -15.04
N ILE A 40 -0.56 3.36 -14.44
CA ILE A 40 -1.48 4.42 -14.81
C ILE A 40 -0.73 5.72 -15.06
N ASP A 41 -1.19 6.48 -16.07
CA ASP A 41 -0.66 7.81 -16.31
C ASP A 41 -1.08 8.75 -15.15
N SER A 42 -0.12 9.47 -14.61
CA SER A 42 -0.35 10.44 -13.55
C SER A 42 -1.36 11.53 -13.96
N VAL A 43 -1.45 11.87 -15.25
CA VAL A 43 -2.44 12.83 -15.77
C VAL A 43 -3.86 12.32 -15.57
N THR A 44 -4.11 11.03 -15.75
CA THR A 44 -5.41 10.41 -15.50
C THR A 44 -5.79 10.52 -14.02
N LEU A 45 -4.86 10.24 -13.11
CA LEU A 45 -5.11 10.35 -11.66
C LEU A 45 -5.41 11.78 -11.22
N LYS A 46 -4.77 12.78 -11.82
CA LYS A 46 -5.02 14.21 -11.52
C LYS A 46 -6.43 14.67 -11.88
N GLN A 47 -7.10 13.95 -12.79
CA GLN A 47 -8.48 14.27 -13.21
C GLN A 47 -9.53 13.73 -12.25
N PHE A 48 -9.14 12.90 -11.28
CA PHE A 48 -10.07 12.39 -10.28
C PHE A 48 -10.57 13.53 -9.39
N GLU A 49 -11.89 13.54 -9.20
CA GLU A 49 -12.54 14.56 -8.38
C GLU A 49 -12.18 14.37 -6.90
N SER A 50 -11.62 15.42 -6.32
CA SER A 50 -11.24 15.42 -4.90
C SER A 50 -12.41 15.88 -4.03
N ASN A 51 -12.65 15.19 -2.91
CA ASN A 51 -13.60 15.62 -1.91
C ASN A 51 -12.98 16.70 -1.01
N ILE A 52 -13.55 17.89 -0.98
CA ILE A 52 -13.05 19.04 -0.20
C ILE A 52 -13.05 18.83 1.32
N GLN A 53 -13.74 17.80 1.82
CA GLN A 53 -13.76 17.42 3.23
C GLN A 53 -12.63 16.46 3.61
N VAL A 54 -11.79 16.13 2.64
CA VAL A 54 -10.65 15.22 2.82
C VAL A 54 -9.37 16.03 2.79
N ASP A 55 -8.63 15.99 3.90
CA ASP A 55 -7.29 16.53 4.00
C ASP A 55 -6.28 15.39 3.84
N ILE A 56 -5.23 15.61 3.07
CA ILE A 56 -4.15 14.63 2.81
C ILE A 56 -2.84 15.22 3.33
N GLU A 57 -2.22 14.52 4.27
CA GLU A 57 -0.99 15.00 4.92
C GLU A 57 0.13 13.95 4.88
N PRO A 58 1.37 14.32 4.54
CA PRO A 58 2.53 13.48 4.78
C PRO A 58 2.69 13.19 6.27
N VAL A 59 3.09 11.96 6.58
CA VAL A 59 3.32 11.52 7.97
C VAL A 59 4.64 12.10 8.48
N THR A 60 4.57 12.65 9.65
CA THR A 60 5.67 13.20 10.44
C THR A 60 5.59 12.68 11.87
N SER A 61 6.56 13.03 12.72
CA SER A 61 6.48 12.69 14.15
C SER A 61 5.25 13.30 14.87
N PHE A 62 4.60 14.32 14.29
CA PHE A 62 3.44 14.98 14.91
C PHE A 62 2.11 14.27 14.66
N ASN A 63 1.96 13.64 13.49
CA ASN A 63 0.73 12.94 13.08
C ASN A 63 0.93 11.42 12.89
N MET A 64 2.08 10.89 13.33
CA MET A 64 2.40 9.47 13.24
C MET A 64 1.38 8.59 13.94
N GLU A 65 0.88 9.02 15.10
CA GLU A 65 -0.12 8.25 15.86
C GLU A 65 -1.45 8.13 15.09
N ASP A 66 -1.83 9.15 14.33
CA ASP A 66 -3.01 9.11 13.47
C ASP A 66 -2.84 8.08 12.36
N TYR A 67 -1.68 8.08 11.69
CA TYR A 67 -1.34 7.07 10.68
C TYR A 67 -1.35 5.66 11.29
N LEU A 68 -0.65 5.44 12.41
CA LEU A 68 -0.57 4.14 13.07
C LEU A 68 -1.93 3.63 13.54
N SER A 69 -2.82 4.52 13.98
CA SER A 69 -4.17 4.15 14.37
C SER A 69 -4.95 3.50 13.22
N VAL A 70 -4.82 4.04 12.02
CA VAL A 70 -5.46 3.48 10.80
C VAL A 70 -4.73 2.23 10.32
N TYR A 71 -3.40 2.25 10.32
CA TYR A 71 -2.56 1.11 9.96
C TYR A 71 -2.87 -0.14 10.80
N ASN A 72 -3.05 0.04 12.11
CA ASN A 72 -3.36 -1.03 13.03
C ASN A 72 -4.74 -1.67 12.73
N GLU A 73 -5.75 -0.89 12.29
CA GLU A 73 -7.04 -1.45 11.89
C GLU A 73 -6.88 -2.44 10.72
N PHE A 74 -6.05 -2.11 9.72
CA PHE A 74 -5.76 -3.01 8.60
C PHE A 74 -4.91 -4.22 9.00
N SER A 75 -4.11 -4.08 10.04
CA SER A 75 -3.23 -5.16 10.53
C SER A 75 -3.93 -6.15 11.46
N LYS A 76 -5.09 -5.81 12.05
CA LYS A 76 -5.84 -6.66 13.00
C LYS A 76 -6.11 -8.09 12.51
N PRO A 77 -6.47 -8.35 11.24
CA PRO A 77 -6.71 -9.70 10.76
C PRO A 77 -5.52 -10.65 10.91
N TYR A 78 -4.30 -10.11 11.00
CA TYR A 78 -3.07 -10.89 11.15
C TYR A 78 -2.72 -11.25 12.61
N GLY A 79 -3.51 -10.75 13.58
CA GLY A 79 -3.38 -11.05 15.00
C GLY A 79 -2.58 -10.02 15.79
N GLU A 80 -2.78 -10.01 17.13
CA GLU A 80 -2.22 -8.99 18.02
C GLU A 80 -0.69 -8.92 18.02
N ALA A 81 -0.02 -10.07 17.93
CA ALA A 81 1.44 -10.11 17.89
C ALA A 81 1.99 -9.43 16.63
N PHE A 82 1.34 -9.66 15.47
CA PHE A 82 1.70 -9.01 14.22
C PHE A 82 1.46 -7.50 14.29
N VAL A 83 0.30 -7.08 14.78
CA VAL A 83 -0.03 -5.64 14.94
C VAL A 83 1.06 -4.94 15.75
N LYS A 84 1.42 -5.50 16.89
CA LYS A 84 2.44 -4.90 17.77
C LYS A 84 3.80 -4.81 17.09
N GLU A 85 4.27 -5.90 16.47
CA GLU A 85 5.58 -5.93 15.83
C GLU A 85 5.64 -4.99 14.61
N SER A 86 4.59 -4.98 13.79
CA SER A 86 4.51 -4.13 12.60
C SER A 86 4.39 -2.65 12.98
N GLU A 87 3.62 -2.32 14.02
CA GLU A 87 3.55 -0.95 14.55
C GLU A 87 4.90 -0.46 15.04
N GLU A 88 5.60 -1.24 15.88
CA GLU A 88 6.93 -0.89 16.39
C GLU A 88 7.91 -0.64 15.25
N ARG A 89 7.95 -1.51 14.25
CA ARG A 89 8.82 -1.37 13.06
C ARG A 89 8.47 -0.13 12.24
N THR A 90 7.18 0.11 11.99
CA THR A 90 6.72 1.28 11.21
C THR A 90 7.02 2.58 11.95
N ARG A 91 6.81 2.60 13.26
CA ARG A 91 7.16 3.74 14.13
C ARG A 91 8.66 4.05 14.06
N GLU A 92 9.49 3.02 14.17
CA GLU A 92 10.95 3.15 14.07
C GLU A 92 11.36 3.68 12.67
N ALA A 93 10.74 3.19 11.61
CA ALA A 93 10.99 3.65 10.25
C ALA A 93 10.66 5.13 10.08
N ILE A 94 9.52 5.59 10.59
CA ILE A 94 9.11 7.00 10.52
C ILE A 94 10.08 7.89 11.31
N LEU A 95 10.40 7.51 12.55
CA LEU A 95 11.23 8.35 13.42
C LEU A 95 12.69 8.46 12.94
N ASN A 96 13.23 7.39 12.40
CA ASN A 96 14.63 7.32 11.99
C ASN A 96 14.84 7.48 10.48
N GLN A 97 13.76 7.59 9.70
CA GLN A 97 13.82 7.71 8.23
C GLN A 97 14.70 6.61 7.60
N ILE A 98 14.47 5.36 8.00
CA ILE A 98 15.32 4.23 7.61
C ILE A 98 14.88 3.53 6.32
N ASP A 99 13.77 3.95 5.73
CA ASP A 99 13.26 3.45 4.45
C ASP A 99 12.90 4.60 3.50
N ASP A 100 12.73 4.28 2.22
CA ASP A 100 12.37 5.23 1.16
C ASP A 100 10.86 5.39 0.98
N VAL A 101 10.07 4.95 1.96
CA VAL A 101 8.60 5.01 1.91
C VAL A 101 8.11 6.37 2.39
N THR A 102 7.41 7.08 1.53
CA THR A 102 6.65 8.28 1.91
C THR A 102 5.26 7.84 2.40
N ARG A 103 5.03 7.98 3.68
CA ARG A 103 3.76 7.65 4.32
C ARG A 103 2.85 8.85 4.37
N ILE A 104 1.57 8.61 4.17
CA ILE A 104 0.55 9.65 4.03
C ILE A 104 -0.68 9.21 4.81
N VAL A 105 -1.28 10.15 5.54
CA VAL A 105 -2.56 9.96 6.23
C VAL A 105 -3.64 10.82 5.58
N ALA A 106 -4.81 10.23 5.40
CA ALA A 106 -6.01 10.91 4.92
C ALA A 106 -6.99 11.14 6.07
N TYR A 107 -7.39 12.38 6.23
CA TYR A 107 -8.40 12.81 7.21
C TYR A 107 -9.72 13.08 6.50
N TYR A 108 -10.81 12.66 7.10
CA TYR A 108 -12.16 13.06 6.71
C TYR A 108 -12.84 13.74 7.90
N LEU A 109 -13.19 15.01 7.74
CA LEU A 109 -13.72 15.83 8.83
C LEU A 109 -12.82 15.76 10.07
N HIS A 110 -11.51 15.94 9.89
CA HIS A 110 -10.45 15.93 10.91
C HIS A 110 -10.24 14.57 11.62
N LYS A 111 -10.78 13.47 11.11
CA LYS A 111 -10.53 12.13 11.62
C LYS A 111 -9.61 11.37 10.68
N PRO A 112 -8.56 10.70 11.17
CA PRO A 112 -7.72 9.85 10.35
C PRO A 112 -8.53 8.62 9.91
N VAL A 113 -8.65 8.39 8.61
CA VAL A 113 -9.55 7.38 8.04
C VAL A 113 -8.94 6.60 6.87
N GLY A 114 -7.80 7.02 6.40
CA GLY A 114 -7.11 6.36 5.29
C GLY A 114 -5.60 6.51 5.40
N ILE A 115 -4.89 5.56 4.84
CA ILE A 115 -3.43 5.57 4.72
C ILE A 115 -3.02 5.26 3.29
N LEU A 116 -1.87 5.80 2.91
CA LEU A 116 -1.24 5.60 1.62
C LEU A 116 0.27 5.63 1.81
N ASP A 117 0.92 4.59 1.34
CA ASP A 117 2.37 4.47 1.30
C ASP A 117 2.83 4.50 -0.15
N VAL A 118 3.80 5.34 -0.45
CA VAL A 118 4.35 5.46 -1.80
C VAL A 118 5.87 5.41 -1.78
N ILE A 119 6.44 4.75 -2.78
CA ILE A 119 7.87 4.75 -3.07
C ILE A 119 8.08 5.66 -4.27
N VAL A 120 8.87 6.70 -4.09
CA VAL A 120 9.11 7.72 -5.12
C VAL A 120 10.52 7.56 -5.66
N THR A 121 10.62 7.29 -6.96
CA THR A 121 11.90 7.24 -7.68
C THR A 121 11.98 8.35 -8.73
N ASP A 122 13.10 8.45 -9.43
CA ASP A 122 13.24 9.39 -10.55
C ASP A 122 12.33 9.03 -11.74
N GLU A 123 11.99 7.74 -11.90
CA GLU A 123 11.27 7.21 -13.06
C GLU A 123 9.80 6.93 -12.78
N THR A 124 9.45 6.51 -11.56
CA THR A 124 8.10 6.04 -11.19
C THR A 124 7.69 6.50 -9.81
N VAL A 125 6.38 6.45 -9.55
CA VAL A 125 5.81 6.47 -8.19
C VAL A 125 5.03 5.16 -8.00
N GLU A 126 5.45 4.36 -7.03
CA GLU A 126 4.79 3.10 -6.69
C GLU A 126 3.86 3.30 -5.48
N ILE A 127 2.64 2.79 -5.59
CA ILE A 127 1.72 2.66 -4.45
C ILE A 127 2.02 1.32 -3.78
N ASP A 128 2.63 1.36 -2.59
CA ASP A 128 2.99 0.17 -1.80
C ASP A 128 1.89 -0.21 -0.81
N GLY A 129 1.21 0.78 -0.23
CA GLY A 129 0.08 0.60 0.66
C GLY A 129 -1.04 1.58 0.38
N PHE A 130 -2.29 1.11 0.39
CA PHE A 130 -3.47 1.94 0.15
C PHE A 130 -4.68 1.39 0.89
N GLY A 131 -5.28 2.19 1.75
CA GLY A 131 -6.47 1.75 2.47
C GLY A 131 -7.34 2.89 2.97
N VAL A 132 -8.66 2.67 2.94
CA VAL A 132 -9.67 3.52 3.58
C VAL A 132 -10.50 2.64 4.51
N LEU A 133 -10.65 3.06 5.77
CA LEU A 133 -11.46 2.36 6.77
C LEU A 133 -12.88 2.11 6.24
N GLU A 134 -13.43 0.93 6.51
CA GLU A 134 -14.68 0.45 5.91
C GLU A 134 -15.84 1.42 6.09
N ASP A 135 -16.03 1.96 7.29
CA ASP A 135 -17.10 2.92 7.62
C ASP A 135 -17.00 4.26 6.86
N TYR A 136 -15.84 4.50 6.24
CA TYR A 136 -15.55 5.73 5.50
C TYR A 136 -15.44 5.52 3.99
N ARG A 137 -15.62 4.30 3.49
CA ARG A 137 -15.64 4.02 2.05
C ARG A 137 -16.80 4.74 1.36
N HIS A 138 -16.69 4.87 0.05
CA HIS A 138 -17.70 5.53 -0.81
C HIS A 138 -17.96 7.02 -0.50
N LYS A 139 -17.03 7.68 0.19
CA LYS A 139 -17.06 9.12 0.48
C LYS A 139 -16.05 9.94 -0.32
N GLY A 140 -15.51 9.37 -1.41
CA GLY A 140 -14.52 10.04 -2.27
C GLY A 140 -13.11 10.13 -1.67
N ILE A 141 -12.84 9.48 -0.50
CA ILE A 141 -11.53 9.55 0.16
C ILE A 141 -10.47 8.88 -0.70
N GLY A 142 -10.71 7.64 -1.16
CA GLY A 142 -9.78 6.91 -2.01
C GLY A 142 -9.49 7.66 -3.32
N THR A 143 -10.51 8.25 -3.94
CA THR A 143 -10.35 9.05 -5.16
C THR A 143 -9.50 10.30 -4.91
N THR A 144 -9.68 10.97 -3.76
CA THR A 144 -8.84 12.11 -3.36
C THR A 144 -7.39 11.70 -3.14
N MET A 145 -7.15 10.54 -2.49
CA MET A 145 -5.81 9.99 -2.30
C MET A 145 -5.14 9.67 -3.63
N GLN A 146 -5.87 9.07 -4.58
CA GLN A 146 -5.36 8.80 -5.94
C GLN A 146 -5.01 10.08 -6.69
N SER A 147 -5.86 11.11 -6.61
CA SER A 147 -5.56 12.43 -7.18
C SER A 147 -4.30 13.03 -6.59
N TYR A 148 -4.10 12.90 -5.28
CA TYR A 148 -2.88 13.34 -4.59
C TYR A 148 -1.64 12.63 -5.15
N VAL A 149 -1.69 11.30 -5.33
CA VAL A 149 -0.58 10.53 -5.95
C VAL A 149 -0.30 11.03 -7.36
N GLY A 150 -1.32 11.31 -8.17
CA GLY A 150 -1.16 11.88 -9.49
C GLY A 150 -0.39 13.21 -9.48
N HIS A 151 -0.69 14.08 -8.52
CA HIS A 151 0.05 15.35 -8.35
C HIS A 151 1.48 15.12 -7.86
N LEU A 152 1.68 14.23 -6.91
CA LEU A 152 3.01 13.85 -6.39
C LEU A 152 3.90 13.24 -7.49
N ALA A 153 3.33 12.44 -8.37
CA ALA A 153 4.04 11.79 -9.46
C ALA A 153 4.55 12.78 -10.52
N GLY A 154 3.92 13.95 -10.67
CA GLY A 154 4.29 14.91 -11.71
C GLY A 154 4.00 14.38 -13.10
N SER A 155 5.02 14.00 -13.87
CA SER A 155 4.89 13.37 -15.20
C SER A 155 5.26 11.87 -15.19
N ARG A 156 5.66 11.34 -14.04
CA ARG A 156 6.06 9.94 -13.89
C ARG A 156 4.83 9.03 -13.93
N PRO A 157 4.94 7.82 -14.50
CA PRO A 157 3.89 6.83 -14.36
C PRO A 157 3.75 6.41 -12.90
N VAL A 158 2.52 6.13 -12.50
CA VAL A 158 2.18 5.54 -11.21
C VAL A 158 2.00 4.04 -11.40
N ILE A 159 2.69 3.25 -10.57
CA ILE A 159 2.59 1.79 -10.59
C ILE A 159 1.96 1.28 -9.30
N LEU A 160 1.26 0.18 -9.42
CA LEU A 160 0.64 -0.54 -8.32
C LEU A 160 0.86 -2.03 -8.53
N VAL A 161 1.28 -2.71 -7.47
CA VAL A 161 1.30 -4.17 -7.44
C VAL A 161 0.12 -4.65 -6.60
N ALA A 162 -0.75 -5.46 -7.19
CA ALA A 162 -1.90 -6.03 -6.51
C ALA A 162 -1.85 -7.55 -6.57
N ASP A 163 -2.35 -8.20 -5.52
CA ASP A 163 -2.63 -9.63 -5.56
C ASP A 163 -3.78 -9.87 -6.56
N GLY A 164 -3.60 -10.84 -7.47
CA GLY A 164 -4.58 -11.17 -8.50
C GLY A 164 -5.95 -11.55 -7.93
N ASP A 165 -6.01 -12.00 -6.68
CA ASP A 165 -7.24 -12.33 -5.96
C ASP A 165 -7.82 -11.15 -5.15
N ASP A 166 -7.12 -10.00 -5.08
CA ASP A 166 -7.58 -8.83 -4.33
C ASP A 166 -8.54 -7.95 -5.16
N THR A 167 -9.53 -7.39 -4.49
CA THR A 167 -10.49 -6.44 -5.06
C THR A 167 -9.92 -5.03 -5.23
N ALA A 168 -8.73 -4.75 -4.71
CA ALA A 168 -8.06 -3.45 -4.88
C ALA A 168 -7.89 -3.07 -6.36
N LYS A 169 -7.67 -4.06 -7.23
CA LYS A 169 -7.60 -3.87 -8.70
C LYS A 169 -8.85 -3.23 -9.30
N ASP A 170 -10.03 -3.50 -8.75
CA ASP A 170 -11.30 -2.98 -9.27
C ASP A 170 -11.42 -1.45 -9.18
N MET A 171 -10.60 -0.81 -8.36
CA MET A 171 -10.52 0.65 -8.25
C MET A 171 -9.71 1.28 -9.40
N TYR A 172 -8.89 0.51 -10.09
CA TYR A 172 -7.95 0.99 -11.11
C TYR A 172 -8.37 0.65 -12.55
N ILE A 173 -9.38 -0.22 -12.73
CA ILE A 173 -9.84 -0.71 -14.05
C ILE A 173 -11.07 0.09 -14.59
N LYS A 174 -11.51 1.13 -13.90
CA LYS A 174 -12.69 1.92 -14.30
C LYS A 174 -12.34 2.99 -15.31
#